data_c2e0b95f2dd5b3c87d38f15e8f30aa6d
#
_entry.id   c2e0b95f2dd5b3c87d38f15e8f30aa6d
#
_cell.length_a   1.000
_cell.length_b   1.000
_cell.length_c   1.000
_cell.angle_alpha   90.00
_cell.angle_beta   90.00
_cell.angle_gamma   90.00
#
_symmetry.space_group_name_H-M   'P 1'
#
loop_
_entity.id
_entity.type
_entity.pdbx_description
1 polymer ?
#
loop_
_entity_poly.entity_id
_entity_poly.type
_entity_poly.pdbx_seq_one_letter_code
_entity_poly.pdbx_strand_id
1 'polypeptide(L)'
;SQQDVLPMTTQPQTSSDSPNVGSATGRVYLVGAGPGDPGLLTLRGLECLQQADLVLYDGLVNPLLLEHTRATTERTRREGKDGRKVLDQDAINRRLVDEARAGRTVVRLKGGDPLVFGRGAEEARVLAEAGVPFEIVPGITAATAAAAYAGIPMTHREKASAVVLVTGHEDPSKETPAVDYAALAGFAGTLVFYMGLDRL
;
A
#
# COMPACT_ATOMS: atom_id res chain seq x y z
N SER A 1 -19.60 8.95 -9.52
CA SER A 1 -19.17 8.36 -8.25
C SER A 1 -18.09 9.25 -7.67
N GLN A 2 -18.40 9.95 -6.58
CA GLN A 2 -17.40 10.68 -5.79
C GLN A 2 -16.44 9.65 -5.20
N GLN A 3 -15.17 9.75 -5.60
CA GLN A 3 -14.11 9.07 -4.87
C GLN A 3 -13.96 9.77 -3.52
N ASP A 4 -14.08 9.02 -2.42
CA ASP A 4 -13.83 9.53 -1.08
C ASP A 4 -12.37 10.00 -1.02
N VAL A 5 -12.18 11.32 -1.02
CA VAL A 5 -10.86 11.91 -0.82
C VAL A 5 -10.47 11.69 0.62
N LEU A 6 -9.42 10.90 0.85
CA LEU A 6 -8.88 10.69 2.19
C LEU A 6 -8.44 12.02 2.80
N PRO A 7 -8.63 12.24 4.12
CA PRO A 7 -8.14 13.43 4.78
C PRO A 7 -6.62 13.54 4.57
N MET A 8 -6.18 14.70 4.12
CA MET A 8 -4.77 14.98 3.85
C MET A 8 -3.92 14.67 5.09
N THR A 9 -2.83 13.95 4.87
CA THR A 9 -1.83 13.69 5.89
C THR A 9 -1.37 14.99 6.51
N THR A 10 -1.45 15.10 7.84
CA THR A 10 -0.86 16.25 8.55
C THR A 10 0.66 16.16 8.45
N GLN A 11 1.25 16.98 7.57
CA GLN A 11 2.70 17.19 7.60
C GLN A 11 3.08 17.75 8.98
N PRO A 12 4.20 17.31 9.58
CA PRO A 12 4.66 17.89 10.82
C PRO A 12 5.00 19.36 10.58
N GLN A 13 4.19 20.26 11.15
CA GLN A 13 4.60 21.65 11.29
C GLN A 13 5.75 21.67 12.28
N THR A 14 6.89 22.19 11.84
CA THR A 14 8.00 22.54 12.71
C THR A 14 7.59 23.79 13.53
N SER A 15 6.85 23.57 14.62
CA SER A 15 6.65 24.59 15.62
C SER A 15 7.43 24.18 16.87
N SER A 16 8.43 24.97 17.20
CA SER A 16 9.08 25.03 18.49
C SER A 16 8.07 25.53 19.52
N ASP A 17 7.45 24.61 20.29
CA ASP A 17 6.83 24.98 21.56
C ASP A 17 6.71 23.75 22.46
N SER A 18 7.29 23.90 23.61
CA SER A 18 7.24 23.28 24.94
C SER A 18 6.56 21.92 25.17
N PRO A 19 7.13 21.03 26.03
CA PRO A 19 6.69 19.66 26.23
C PRO A 19 5.42 19.62 27.08
N ASN A 20 4.31 19.31 26.45
CA ASN A 20 3.13 18.80 27.16
C ASN A 20 3.35 17.30 27.39
N VAL A 21 3.54 16.88 28.65
CA VAL A 21 3.70 15.49 29.07
C VAL A 21 2.34 14.80 29.06
N GLY A 22 1.78 14.61 27.86
CA GLY A 22 0.76 13.62 27.56
C GLY A 22 1.45 12.54 26.74
N SER A 23 1.20 11.26 26.98
CA SER A 23 1.82 10.14 26.26
C SER A 23 1.78 10.42 24.77
N ALA A 24 2.95 10.64 24.14
CA ALA A 24 3.02 10.97 22.73
C ALA A 24 2.41 9.80 21.94
N THR A 25 1.26 10.07 21.31
CA THR A 25 0.65 9.10 20.38
C THR A 25 1.67 8.83 19.29
N GLY A 26 1.97 7.55 19.04
CA GLY A 26 2.83 7.15 17.94
C GLY A 26 2.17 7.45 16.59
N ARG A 27 2.75 6.95 15.52
CA ARG A 27 2.25 7.18 14.16
C ARG A 27 2.35 5.96 13.29
N VAL A 28 1.62 5.96 12.19
CA VAL A 28 1.67 4.90 11.19
C VAL A 28 2.14 5.46 9.84
N TYR A 29 3.05 4.74 9.19
CA TYR A 29 3.44 4.97 7.81
C TYR A 29 2.90 3.83 6.95
N LEU A 30 2.05 4.14 5.96
CA LEU A 30 1.61 3.21 4.93
C LEU A 30 2.59 3.33 3.76
N VAL A 31 3.56 2.42 3.68
CA VAL A 31 4.72 2.55 2.78
C VAL A 31 4.62 1.57 1.63
N GLY A 32 4.76 2.06 0.41
CA GLY A 32 4.95 1.23 -0.78
C GLY A 32 6.36 0.66 -0.83
N ALA A 33 6.46 -0.66 -0.83
CA ALA A 33 7.71 -1.40 -0.92
C ALA A 33 8.29 -1.51 -2.34
N GLY A 34 7.53 -1.03 -3.33
CA GLY A 34 7.86 -1.30 -4.73
C GLY A 34 7.49 -2.72 -5.17
N PRO A 35 7.80 -3.09 -6.42
CA PRO A 35 7.30 -4.28 -7.10
C PRO A 35 8.15 -5.55 -6.86
N GLY A 36 9.14 -5.49 -5.99
CA GLY A 36 10.00 -6.63 -5.65
C GLY A 36 11.50 -6.36 -5.76
N ASP A 37 11.94 -5.46 -6.64
CA ASP A 37 13.32 -5.00 -6.69
C ASP A 37 13.59 -4.05 -5.52
N PRO A 38 14.54 -4.37 -4.60
CA PRO A 38 14.87 -3.49 -3.47
C PRO A 38 15.35 -2.10 -3.89
N GLY A 39 15.97 -1.99 -5.05
CA GLY A 39 16.42 -0.71 -5.62
C GLY A 39 15.29 0.25 -6.02
N LEU A 40 14.04 -0.22 -6.00
CA LEU A 40 12.85 0.59 -6.29
C LEU A 40 12.10 1.06 -5.02
N LEU A 41 12.68 0.88 -3.84
CA LEU A 41 12.18 1.54 -2.63
C LEU A 41 12.44 3.04 -2.72
N THR A 42 11.46 3.84 -2.35
CA THR A 42 11.65 5.29 -2.29
C THR A 42 12.56 5.68 -1.12
N LEU A 43 13.29 6.80 -1.24
CA LEU A 43 14.09 7.35 -0.13
C LEU A 43 13.22 7.59 1.11
N ARG A 44 12.00 8.10 0.93
CA ARG A 44 11.06 8.28 2.04
C ARG A 44 10.66 6.96 2.69
N GLY A 45 10.43 5.92 1.91
CA GLY A 45 10.16 4.58 2.43
C GLY A 45 11.33 4.03 3.25
N LEU A 46 12.56 4.25 2.80
CA LEU A 46 13.78 3.88 3.54
C LEU A 46 13.88 4.62 4.89
N GLU A 47 13.64 5.94 4.90
CA GLU A 47 13.62 6.73 6.14
C GLU A 47 12.59 6.20 7.14
N CYS A 48 11.38 5.86 6.65
CA CYS A 48 10.33 5.29 7.51
C CYS A 48 10.75 3.96 8.11
N LEU A 49 11.37 3.06 7.33
CA LEU A 49 11.88 1.78 7.83
C LEU A 49 12.95 1.95 8.90
N GLN A 50 13.84 2.94 8.74
CA GLN A 50 14.91 3.22 9.70
C GLN A 50 14.40 3.77 11.04
N GLN A 51 13.24 4.44 11.03
CA GLN A 51 12.64 5.06 12.23
C GLN A 51 11.58 4.19 12.91
N ALA A 52 11.26 3.03 12.32
CA ALA A 52 10.20 2.17 12.81
C ALA A 52 10.56 1.48 14.14
N ASP A 53 9.55 1.28 14.99
CA ASP A 53 9.58 0.37 16.14
C ASP A 53 8.98 -1.00 15.78
N LEU A 54 8.04 -1.00 14.82
CA LEU A 54 7.36 -2.19 14.29
C LEU A 54 7.16 -2.06 12.79
N VAL A 55 7.47 -3.11 12.04
CA VAL A 55 7.16 -3.23 10.61
C VAL A 55 6.20 -4.39 10.40
N LEU A 56 4.97 -4.07 9.96
CA LEU A 56 3.99 -5.06 9.49
C LEU A 56 4.07 -5.14 7.96
N TYR A 57 4.44 -6.29 7.38
CA TYR A 57 4.68 -6.39 5.94
C TYR A 57 3.89 -7.50 5.25
N ASP A 58 3.55 -7.26 3.98
CA ASP A 58 2.82 -8.20 3.13
C ASP A 58 3.71 -9.32 2.58
N GLY A 59 3.09 -10.40 2.17
CA GLY A 59 3.79 -11.54 1.58
C GLY A 59 4.49 -11.27 0.23
N LEU A 60 4.16 -10.17 -0.43
CA LEU A 60 4.78 -9.74 -1.70
C LEU A 60 5.99 -8.82 -1.50
N VAL A 61 6.27 -8.41 -0.28
CA VAL A 61 7.43 -7.58 0.04
C VAL A 61 8.71 -8.41 -0.06
N ASN A 62 9.71 -7.88 -0.77
CA ASN A 62 11.01 -8.52 -0.83
C ASN A 62 11.69 -8.48 0.57
N PRO A 63 12.07 -9.64 1.14
CA PRO A 63 12.67 -9.70 2.48
C PRO A 63 13.94 -8.87 2.65
N LEU A 64 14.70 -8.62 1.59
CA LEU A 64 15.90 -7.78 1.63
C LEU A 64 15.62 -6.35 2.11
N LEU A 65 14.39 -5.84 1.91
CA LEU A 65 14.01 -4.53 2.42
C LEU A 65 13.97 -4.47 3.95
N LEU A 66 13.78 -5.61 4.62
CA LEU A 66 13.77 -5.67 6.08
C LEU A 66 15.17 -5.53 6.70
N GLU A 67 16.23 -5.64 5.90
CA GLU A 67 17.61 -5.37 6.35
C GLU A 67 17.85 -3.88 6.62
N HIS A 68 16.97 -3.00 6.12
CA HIS A 68 17.06 -1.55 6.34
C HIS A 68 16.43 -1.08 7.66
N THR A 69 15.86 -1.97 8.46
CA THR A 69 15.27 -1.63 9.75
C THR A 69 15.87 -2.42 10.90
N ARG A 70 15.83 -1.84 12.10
CA ARG A 70 16.13 -2.53 13.37
C ARG A 70 14.86 -2.85 14.17
N ALA A 71 13.71 -2.51 13.63
CA ALA A 71 12.40 -2.74 14.23
C ALA A 71 12.07 -4.24 14.34
N THR A 72 11.14 -4.57 15.21
CA THR A 72 10.46 -5.87 15.14
C THR A 72 9.72 -5.98 13.81
N THR A 73 9.92 -7.07 13.07
CA THR A 73 9.25 -7.30 11.80
C THR A 73 8.24 -8.44 11.92
N GLU A 74 7.02 -8.21 11.45
CA GLU A 74 5.92 -9.18 11.50
C GLU A 74 5.25 -9.28 10.13
N ARG A 75 5.17 -10.51 9.59
CA ARG A 75 4.51 -10.74 8.31
C ARG A 75 3.01 -10.86 8.52
N THR A 76 2.23 -10.00 7.84
CA THR A 76 0.79 -10.15 7.74
C THR A 76 0.50 -11.31 6.77
N ARG A 77 0.00 -12.45 7.29
CA ARG A 77 -0.26 -13.62 6.46
C ARG A 77 -1.68 -13.57 5.90
N ARG A 78 -1.85 -13.84 4.59
CA ARG A 78 -3.10 -14.37 4.04
C ARG A 78 -3.13 -15.89 4.23
N GLU A 79 -4.32 -16.48 4.34
CA GLU A 79 -4.51 -17.93 4.46
C GLU A 79 -3.77 -18.68 3.36
N GLY A 80 -2.79 -19.48 3.76
CA GLY A 80 -2.23 -20.50 2.91
C GLY A 80 -3.08 -21.77 3.00
N LYS A 81 -2.96 -22.65 2.02
CA LYS A 81 -3.62 -23.97 1.97
C LYS A 81 -3.28 -24.90 3.16
N ASP A 82 -2.48 -24.43 4.13
CA ASP A 82 -1.96 -25.15 5.29
C ASP A 82 -2.69 -24.82 6.61
N GLY A 83 -3.82 -24.10 6.57
CA GLY A 83 -4.71 -23.88 7.73
C GLY A 83 -4.14 -22.98 8.84
N ARG A 84 -3.04 -22.28 8.60
CA ARG A 84 -2.48 -21.36 9.59
C ARG A 84 -3.21 -20.02 9.56
N LYS A 85 -3.67 -19.58 10.74
CA LYS A 85 -4.43 -18.35 10.95
C LYS A 85 -3.75 -17.15 10.29
N VAL A 86 -4.51 -16.48 9.46
CA VAL A 86 -4.20 -15.23 8.80
C VAL A 86 -4.75 -14.10 9.65
N LEU A 87 -3.98 -13.04 9.79
CA LEU A 87 -4.58 -11.78 10.21
C LEU A 87 -5.53 -11.35 9.09
N ASP A 88 -6.82 -11.34 9.35
CA ASP A 88 -7.78 -10.69 8.47
C ASP A 88 -7.50 -9.17 8.44
N GLN A 89 -8.09 -8.45 7.51
CA GLN A 89 -7.83 -7.02 7.37
C GLN A 89 -8.19 -6.26 8.65
N ASP A 90 -9.23 -6.69 9.36
CA ASP A 90 -9.65 -6.05 10.60
C ASP A 90 -8.65 -6.26 11.73
N ALA A 91 -8.01 -7.42 11.79
CA ALA A 91 -6.92 -7.67 12.74
C ALA A 91 -5.69 -6.83 12.45
N ILE A 92 -5.34 -6.65 11.16
CA ILE A 92 -4.27 -5.73 10.74
C ILE A 92 -4.61 -4.30 11.16
N ASN A 93 -5.81 -3.84 10.85
CA ASN A 93 -6.27 -2.50 11.18
C ASN A 93 -6.23 -2.24 12.69
N ARG A 94 -6.75 -3.18 13.51
CA ARG A 94 -6.66 -3.08 14.97
C ARG A 94 -5.21 -3.01 15.44
N ARG A 95 -4.34 -3.86 14.91
CA ARG A 95 -2.92 -3.88 15.29
C ARG A 95 -2.23 -2.55 15.00
N LEU A 96 -2.49 -1.92 13.84
CA LEU A 96 -1.95 -0.61 13.49
C LEU A 96 -2.36 0.46 14.51
N VAL A 97 -3.65 0.49 14.87
CA VAL A 97 -4.20 1.45 15.83
C VAL A 97 -3.63 1.24 17.23
N ASP A 98 -3.63 0.00 17.72
CA ASP A 98 -3.20 -0.34 19.09
C ASP A 98 -1.71 -0.01 19.30
N GLU A 99 -0.88 -0.35 18.32
CA GLU A 99 0.56 -0.08 18.38
C GLU A 99 0.88 1.42 18.35
N ALA A 100 0.18 2.18 17.50
CA ALA A 100 0.33 3.63 17.47
C ALA A 100 -0.17 4.29 18.77
N ARG A 101 -1.28 3.82 19.35
CA ARG A 101 -1.77 4.29 20.65
C ARG A 101 -0.81 3.96 21.79
N ALA A 102 -0.03 2.88 21.66
CA ALA A 102 1.03 2.55 22.59
C ALA A 102 2.30 3.43 22.42
N GLY A 103 2.24 4.46 21.58
CA GLY A 103 3.33 5.43 21.35
C GLY A 103 4.37 4.98 20.32
N ARG A 104 4.13 3.88 19.58
CA ARG A 104 5.09 3.33 18.63
C ARG A 104 4.98 3.93 17.24
N THR A 105 6.10 4.04 16.56
CA THR A 105 6.19 4.31 15.12
C THR A 105 6.05 3.00 14.37
N VAL A 106 4.93 2.85 13.64
CA VAL A 106 4.60 1.62 12.92
C VAL A 106 4.73 1.86 11.42
N VAL A 107 5.44 0.98 10.73
CA VAL A 107 5.46 0.92 9.27
C VAL A 107 4.59 -0.24 8.80
N ARG A 108 3.58 0.06 8.01
CA ARG A 108 2.83 -0.89 7.23
C ARG A 108 3.45 -0.96 5.84
N LEU A 109 4.30 -1.96 5.58
CA LEU A 109 5.04 -2.12 4.34
C LEU A 109 4.25 -3.00 3.36
N LYS A 110 3.86 -2.44 2.22
CA LYS A 110 2.93 -3.02 1.25
C LYS A 110 3.60 -3.20 -0.10
N GLY A 111 3.42 -4.35 -0.75
CA GLY A 111 3.95 -4.58 -2.09
C GLY A 111 3.40 -3.54 -3.10
N GLY A 112 4.24 -3.05 -3.99
CA GLY A 112 3.89 -2.03 -4.96
C GLY A 112 3.65 -0.66 -4.33
N ASP A 113 2.50 -0.08 -4.63
CA ASP A 113 1.99 1.19 -4.08
C ASP A 113 0.80 0.93 -3.13
N PRO A 114 0.68 1.62 -1.98
CA PRO A 114 -0.38 1.38 -1.01
C PRO A 114 -1.80 1.58 -1.56
N LEU A 115 -1.97 2.50 -2.52
CA LEU A 115 -3.28 2.90 -3.05
C LEU A 115 -3.64 2.22 -4.39
N VAL A 116 -2.71 1.46 -4.99
CA VAL A 116 -2.98 0.71 -6.23
C VAL A 116 -3.23 -0.75 -5.91
N PHE A 117 -4.51 -1.15 -5.82
CA PHE A 117 -4.98 -2.50 -5.47
C PHE A 117 -4.42 -3.06 -4.15
N GLY A 118 -3.93 -2.17 -3.27
CA GLY A 118 -3.24 -2.51 -2.02
C GLY A 118 -4.10 -2.38 -0.76
N ARG A 119 -5.37 -1.96 -0.85
CA ARG A 119 -6.27 -1.68 0.29
C ARG A 119 -5.76 -0.61 1.26
N GLY A 120 -4.76 0.19 0.87
CA GLY A 120 -4.19 1.24 1.72
C GLY A 120 -5.21 2.32 2.09
N ALA A 121 -6.20 2.58 1.24
CA ALA A 121 -7.28 3.52 1.53
C ALA A 121 -8.17 3.04 2.71
N GLU A 122 -8.42 1.72 2.82
CA GLU A 122 -9.17 1.15 3.93
C GLU A 122 -8.38 1.30 5.25
N GLU A 123 -7.08 0.98 5.22
CA GLU A 123 -6.18 1.14 6.36
C GLU A 123 -6.09 2.62 6.80
N ALA A 124 -5.93 3.55 5.85
CA ALA A 124 -5.88 4.98 6.12
C ALA A 124 -7.18 5.52 6.74
N ARG A 125 -8.34 5.05 6.26
CA ARG A 125 -9.64 5.44 6.82
C ARG A 125 -9.77 5.02 8.28
N VAL A 126 -9.42 3.78 8.61
CA VAL A 126 -9.47 3.27 9.99
C VAL A 126 -8.54 4.07 10.91
N LEU A 127 -7.34 4.42 10.44
CA LEU A 127 -6.42 5.26 11.20
C LEU A 127 -6.98 6.66 11.44
N ALA A 128 -7.59 7.28 10.42
CA ALA A 128 -8.25 8.58 10.54
C ALA A 128 -9.41 8.56 11.54
N GLU A 129 -10.29 7.56 11.45
CA GLU A 129 -11.42 7.36 12.37
C GLU A 129 -10.95 7.13 13.82
N ALA A 130 -9.81 6.46 13.99
CA ALA A 130 -9.20 6.22 15.30
C ALA A 130 -8.42 7.43 15.86
N GLY A 131 -8.27 8.52 15.09
CA GLY A 131 -7.47 9.69 15.45
C GLY A 131 -5.97 9.42 15.52
N VAL A 132 -5.48 8.39 14.82
CA VAL A 132 -4.06 8.03 14.76
C VAL A 132 -3.38 8.82 13.65
N PRO A 133 -2.27 9.56 13.93
CA PRO A 133 -1.50 10.24 12.90
C PRO A 133 -0.90 9.22 11.91
N PHE A 134 -1.06 9.46 10.61
CA PHE A 134 -0.48 8.60 9.60
C PHE A 134 0.03 9.39 8.40
N GLU A 135 0.90 8.75 7.61
CA GLU A 135 1.40 9.24 6.33
C GLU A 135 1.34 8.10 5.31
N ILE A 136 0.92 8.42 4.08
CA ILE A 136 0.98 7.49 2.96
C ILE A 136 2.22 7.83 2.14
N VAL A 137 3.14 6.85 2.04
CA VAL A 137 4.37 6.97 1.26
C VAL A 137 4.21 6.16 -0.03
N PRO A 138 4.16 6.81 -1.20
CA PRO A 138 4.01 6.13 -2.47
C PRO A 138 5.11 5.10 -2.73
N GLY A 139 4.78 4.09 -3.53
CA GLY A 139 5.73 3.11 -4.05
C GLY A 139 5.61 2.92 -5.56
N ILE A 140 6.63 2.30 -6.16
CA ILE A 140 6.57 1.94 -7.58
C ILE A 140 5.60 0.78 -7.72
N THR A 141 4.49 1.03 -8.43
CA THR A 141 3.49 -0.03 -8.71
C THR A 141 4.02 -1.02 -9.76
N ALA A 142 3.57 -2.27 -9.69
CA ALA A 142 4.04 -3.37 -10.55
C ALA A 142 3.92 -3.05 -12.05
N ALA A 143 2.86 -2.36 -12.49
CA ALA A 143 2.68 -1.97 -13.89
C ALA A 143 3.85 -1.14 -14.42
N THR A 144 4.25 -0.11 -13.68
CA THR A 144 5.31 0.80 -14.09
C THR A 144 6.65 0.09 -14.18
N ALA A 145 6.97 -0.73 -13.18
CA ALA A 145 8.24 -1.45 -13.16
C ALA A 145 8.30 -2.57 -14.20
N ALA A 146 7.23 -3.36 -14.34
CA ALA A 146 7.18 -4.44 -15.33
C ALA A 146 7.30 -3.88 -16.76
N ALA A 147 6.61 -2.80 -17.06
CA ALA A 147 6.69 -2.12 -18.34
C ALA A 147 8.12 -1.60 -18.64
N ALA A 148 8.74 -0.94 -17.64
CA ALA A 148 10.10 -0.42 -17.78
C ALA A 148 11.13 -1.54 -17.99
N TYR A 149 11.05 -2.61 -17.20
CA TYR A 149 11.99 -3.73 -17.30
C TYR A 149 11.81 -4.57 -18.57
N ALA A 150 10.59 -4.63 -19.11
CA ALA A 150 10.30 -5.27 -20.38
C ALA A 150 10.59 -4.38 -21.60
N GLY A 151 10.91 -3.10 -21.40
CA GLY A 151 11.07 -2.13 -22.48
C GLY A 151 9.75 -1.78 -23.19
N ILE A 152 8.62 -1.93 -22.51
CA ILE A 152 7.28 -1.68 -23.05
C ILE A 152 6.78 -0.32 -22.53
N PRO A 153 6.67 0.73 -23.35
CA PRO A 153 6.14 2.00 -22.90
C PRO A 153 4.64 1.88 -22.60
N MET A 154 4.21 2.29 -21.41
CA MET A 154 2.79 2.32 -21.03
C MET A 154 2.02 3.41 -21.80
N THR A 155 2.70 4.51 -22.14
CA THR A 155 2.15 5.59 -22.97
C THR A 155 3.03 5.81 -24.20
N HIS A 156 2.42 6.21 -25.28
CA HIS A 156 3.14 6.54 -26.51
C HIS A 156 2.46 7.72 -27.20
N ARG A 157 3.24 8.72 -27.60
CA ARG A 157 2.72 9.98 -28.14
C ARG A 157 1.71 9.79 -29.27
N GLU A 158 1.94 8.78 -30.12
CA GLU A 158 1.13 8.52 -31.30
C GLU A 158 0.12 7.37 -31.13
N LYS A 159 0.34 6.46 -30.12
CA LYS A 159 -0.39 5.19 -30.05
C LYS A 159 -1.22 5.02 -28.80
N ALA A 160 -0.79 5.59 -27.66
CA ALA A 160 -1.44 5.36 -26.37
C ALA A 160 -1.34 6.60 -25.47
N SER A 161 -2.38 7.43 -25.52
CA SER A 161 -2.47 8.65 -24.70
C SER A 161 -3.10 8.40 -23.33
N ALA A 162 -3.56 7.18 -23.06
CA ALA A 162 -4.20 6.81 -21.81
C ALA A 162 -3.79 5.40 -21.36
N VAL A 163 -3.83 5.17 -20.05
CA VAL A 163 -3.56 3.88 -19.42
C VAL A 163 -4.68 3.56 -18.44
N VAL A 164 -5.21 2.36 -18.50
CA VAL A 164 -6.18 1.85 -17.54
C VAL A 164 -5.56 0.71 -16.75
N LEU A 165 -5.57 0.80 -15.43
CA LEU A 165 -5.18 -0.27 -14.51
C LEU A 165 -6.44 -1.05 -14.13
N VAL A 166 -6.45 -2.34 -14.41
CA VAL A 166 -7.60 -3.22 -14.22
C VAL A 166 -7.23 -4.33 -13.24
N THR A 167 -8.11 -4.62 -12.28
CA THR A 167 -7.94 -5.84 -11.47
C THR A 167 -8.53 -7.04 -12.19
N GLY A 168 -7.77 -8.10 -12.31
CA GLY A 168 -8.27 -9.41 -12.76
C GLY A 168 -8.93 -10.22 -11.66
N HIS A 169 -8.90 -9.73 -10.40
CA HIS A 169 -9.49 -10.39 -9.25
C HIS A 169 -10.48 -9.46 -8.56
N GLU A 170 -11.75 -9.56 -8.91
CA GLU A 170 -12.83 -8.86 -8.22
C GLU A 170 -13.33 -9.70 -7.03
N ASP A 171 -13.96 -9.03 -6.07
CA ASP A 171 -14.61 -9.67 -4.95
C ASP A 171 -15.75 -10.60 -5.47
N PRO A 172 -15.66 -11.92 -5.25
CA PRO A 172 -16.66 -12.86 -5.75
C PRO A 172 -18.03 -12.68 -5.10
N SER A 173 -18.15 -11.91 -4.03
CA SER A 173 -19.43 -11.61 -3.38
C SER A 173 -20.24 -10.52 -4.09
N LYS A 174 -19.66 -9.82 -5.08
CA LYS A 174 -20.37 -8.82 -5.86
C LYS A 174 -21.35 -9.49 -6.84
N GLU A 175 -22.60 -9.06 -6.80
CA GLU A 175 -23.66 -9.55 -7.71
C GLU A 175 -23.38 -9.18 -9.18
N THR A 176 -22.69 -8.06 -9.43
CA THR A 176 -22.30 -7.61 -10.76
C THR A 176 -20.83 -7.28 -10.83
N PRO A 177 -20.13 -7.73 -11.90
CA PRO A 177 -18.75 -7.32 -12.13
C PRO A 177 -18.64 -5.79 -12.20
N ALA A 178 -17.66 -5.19 -11.49
CA ALA A 178 -17.42 -3.75 -11.56
C ALA A 178 -16.68 -3.35 -12.85
N VAL A 179 -16.01 -4.32 -13.49
CA VAL A 179 -15.23 -4.11 -14.71
C VAL A 179 -16.10 -4.45 -15.93
N ASP A 180 -16.36 -3.44 -16.75
CA ASP A 180 -17.00 -3.63 -18.07
C ASP A 180 -15.93 -3.99 -19.12
N TYR A 181 -15.72 -5.29 -19.32
CA TYR A 181 -14.74 -5.79 -20.29
C TYR A 181 -15.12 -5.46 -21.75
N ALA A 182 -16.42 -5.31 -22.07
CA ALA A 182 -16.85 -4.92 -23.41
C ALA A 182 -16.44 -3.47 -23.71
N ALA A 183 -16.62 -2.57 -22.76
CA ALA A 183 -16.15 -1.19 -22.88
C ALA A 183 -14.61 -1.12 -22.96
N LEU A 184 -13.89 -1.94 -22.19
CA LEU A 184 -12.44 -2.01 -22.24
C LEU A 184 -11.89 -2.53 -23.56
N ALA A 185 -12.59 -3.45 -24.23
CA ALA A 185 -12.16 -3.99 -25.53
C ALA A 185 -12.09 -2.92 -26.63
N GLY A 186 -12.88 -1.85 -26.51
CA GLY A 186 -12.84 -0.70 -27.42
C GLY A 186 -11.93 0.44 -26.98
N PHE A 187 -11.19 0.28 -25.88
CA PHE A 187 -10.38 1.35 -25.33
C PHE A 187 -9.13 1.62 -26.18
N ALA A 188 -8.98 2.86 -26.66
CA ALA A 188 -7.83 3.30 -27.45
C ALA A 188 -6.67 3.74 -26.55
N GLY A 189 -5.98 2.78 -25.94
CA GLY A 189 -4.87 3.02 -25.01
C GLY A 189 -4.25 1.73 -24.50
N THR A 190 -3.49 1.81 -23.44
CA THR A 190 -2.85 0.65 -22.82
C THR A 190 -3.71 0.11 -21.68
N LEU A 191 -4.03 -1.18 -21.72
CA LEU A 191 -4.68 -1.89 -20.62
C LEU A 191 -3.63 -2.68 -19.83
N VAL A 192 -3.62 -2.52 -18.51
CA VAL A 192 -2.74 -3.24 -17.60
C VAL A 192 -3.56 -4.04 -16.62
N PHE A 193 -3.47 -5.37 -16.69
CA PHE A 193 -4.21 -6.26 -15.82
C PHE A 193 -3.36 -6.71 -14.64
N TYR A 194 -3.86 -6.46 -13.43
CA TYR A 194 -3.28 -6.95 -12.19
C TYR A 194 -3.98 -8.23 -11.76
N MET A 195 -3.23 -9.14 -11.13
CA MET A 195 -3.79 -10.39 -10.56
C MET A 195 -4.60 -11.23 -11.57
N GLY A 196 -4.20 -11.19 -12.85
CA GLY A 196 -4.94 -11.82 -13.94
C GLY A 196 -4.47 -13.23 -14.31
N LEU A 197 -3.33 -13.71 -13.81
CA LEU A 197 -2.71 -14.96 -14.27
C LEU A 197 -3.59 -16.21 -14.10
N ASP A 198 -4.41 -16.25 -13.07
CA ASP A 198 -5.31 -17.40 -12.82
C ASP A 198 -6.59 -17.37 -13.67
N ARG A 199 -6.77 -16.32 -14.52
CA ARG A 199 -7.99 -16.08 -15.31
C ARG A 199 -7.73 -15.75 -16.78
N LEU A 200 -6.49 -15.87 -17.22
CA LEU A 200 -6.08 -15.72 -18.63
C LEU A 200 -6.21 -17.04 -19.40
#